data_fe788bca6ccd7ee43fa04d12f58eeb9e
#
_entry.id   fe788bca6ccd7ee43fa04d12f58eeb9e
#
_cell.length_a   1.000
_cell.length_b   1.000
_cell.length_c   1.000
_cell.angle_alpha   90.00
_cell.angle_beta   90.00
_cell.angle_gamma   90.00
#
_symmetry.space_group_name_H-M   'P 1'
#
loop_
_entity.id
_entity.type
_entity.pdbx_description
1 polymer ?
#
loop_
_entity_poly.entity_id
_entity_poly.type
_entity_poly.pdbx_seq_one_letter_code
_entity_poly.pdbx_strand_id
1 'polypeptide(L)'
;MLQIGCHLSSSKGYQAMGKAALSIDANTFQFFTRNPRGAKAKEIIPADVEKYHTLADSNGISRLLAHAPYTLNAAAKDPSLREFAKNTMADDLVRMEFTPGNCYNFHPGSHVGQGADVGIQLISDMLNDILTPHQTTTVLLETMAGKGTEVGRNFQELKEIIDRVELQDKIGVCMDTCHIWDGGYDIVNHLDEVITEFDNIIGLHRLKAIHLNDSMNPLGAHKDRHAKIGEGHIGLDALVRVINHPALRNLPFYLETPNELDGYAKEIALLKEHYK
;
A
#
# COMPACT_ATOMS: atom_id res chain seq x y z
N MET A 1 -12.91 0.21 16.62
CA MET A 1 -12.35 -1.14 16.33
C MET A 1 -11.19 -0.95 15.37
N LEU A 2 -10.03 -1.55 15.63
CA LEU A 2 -8.87 -1.51 14.73
C LEU A 2 -9.22 -2.21 13.41
N GLN A 3 -9.02 -1.51 12.29
CA GLN A 3 -9.14 -2.11 10.96
C GLN A 3 -7.76 -2.62 10.51
N ILE A 4 -7.57 -3.92 10.57
CA ILE A 4 -6.27 -4.55 10.36
C ILE A 4 -6.39 -5.86 9.60
N GLY A 5 -5.44 -6.11 8.73
CA GLY A 5 -5.26 -7.34 7.99
C GLY A 5 -3.81 -7.53 7.53
N CYS A 6 -3.60 -8.47 6.62
CA CYS A 6 -2.29 -8.76 6.09
C CYS A 6 -2.35 -9.05 4.58
N HIS A 7 -1.19 -9.25 3.98
CA HIS A 7 -1.08 -9.66 2.58
C HIS A 7 -1.47 -11.12 2.42
N LEU A 8 -2.52 -11.39 1.63
CA LEU A 8 -3.05 -12.73 1.37
C LEU A 8 -2.83 -13.17 -0.08
N SER A 9 -2.71 -14.47 -0.28
CA SER A 9 -2.59 -15.04 -1.62
C SER A 9 -3.93 -15.06 -2.35
N SER A 10 -4.00 -14.41 -3.51
CA SER A 10 -5.16 -14.43 -4.42
C SER A 10 -5.30 -15.72 -5.24
N SER A 11 -4.41 -16.70 -5.04
CA SER A 11 -4.34 -17.91 -5.86
C SER A 11 -5.60 -18.78 -5.86
N LYS A 12 -6.42 -18.69 -4.79
CA LYS A 12 -7.66 -19.48 -4.62
C LYS A 12 -8.93 -18.63 -4.78
N GLY A 13 -8.82 -17.36 -5.21
CA GLY A 13 -9.94 -16.45 -5.44
C GLY A 13 -10.34 -15.61 -4.23
N TYR A 14 -11.37 -14.77 -4.42
CA TYR A 14 -11.79 -13.76 -3.45
C TYR A 14 -12.43 -14.36 -2.20
N GLN A 15 -13.33 -15.35 -2.36
CA GLN A 15 -13.94 -16.00 -1.22
C GLN A 15 -12.90 -16.67 -0.30
N ALA A 16 -11.87 -17.28 -0.89
CA ALA A 16 -10.81 -17.92 -0.12
C ALA A 16 -9.96 -16.90 0.65
N MET A 17 -9.68 -15.71 0.07
CA MET A 17 -9.01 -14.62 0.81
C MET A 17 -9.88 -14.13 1.97
N GLY A 18 -11.18 -13.91 1.75
CA GLY A 18 -12.10 -13.52 2.83
C GLY A 18 -12.13 -14.53 3.98
N LYS A 19 -12.19 -15.84 3.67
CA LYS A 19 -12.13 -16.91 4.69
C LYS A 19 -10.78 -16.93 5.42
N ALA A 20 -9.68 -16.72 4.72
CA ALA A 20 -8.35 -16.64 5.33
C ALA A 20 -8.24 -15.43 6.27
N ALA A 21 -8.74 -14.26 5.86
CA ALA A 21 -8.79 -13.09 6.73
C ALA A 21 -9.57 -13.37 8.02
N LEU A 22 -10.76 -13.94 7.91
CA LEU A 22 -11.58 -14.30 9.08
C LEU A 22 -10.91 -15.31 10.00
N SER A 23 -10.16 -16.27 9.45
CA SER A 23 -9.47 -17.30 10.25
C SER A 23 -8.36 -16.75 11.15
N ILE A 24 -7.87 -15.55 10.87
CA ILE A 24 -6.84 -14.85 11.64
C ILE A 24 -7.40 -13.59 12.35
N ASP A 25 -8.71 -13.49 12.44
CA ASP A 25 -9.40 -12.34 13.05
C ASP A 25 -9.07 -10.99 12.38
N ALA A 26 -8.79 -11.01 11.08
CA ALA A 26 -8.63 -9.80 10.25
C ALA A 26 -9.99 -9.32 9.72
N ASN A 27 -10.16 -8.00 9.57
CA ASN A 27 -11.36 -7.37 9.03
C ASN A 27 -11.08 -6.54 7.76
N THR A 28 -9.89 -6.66 7.24
CA THR A 28 -9.44 -6.21 5.92
C THR A 28 -8.31 -7.13 5.42
N PHE A 29 -7.86 -6.97 4.20
CA PHE A 29 -6.66 -7.63 3.69
C PHE A 29 -6.11 -6.94 2.44
N GLN A 30 -4.84 -7.22 2.17
CA GLN A 30 -4.15 -6.85 0.94
C GLN A 30 -3.91 -8.08 0.08
N PHE A 31 -3.81 -7.89 -1.23
CA PHE A 31 -3.51 -8.97 -2.17
C PHE A 31 -2.87 -8.45 -3.47
N PHE A 32 -2.11 -9.29 -4.17
CA PHE A 32 -1.71 -8.99 -5.54
C PHE A 32 -2.83 -9.31 -6.52
N THR A 33 -3.13 -8.38 -7.44
CA THR A 33 -4.11 -8.56 -8.52
C THR A 33 -3.70 -9.66 -9.50
N ARG A 34 -2.39 -9.94 -9.58
CA ARG A 34 -1.75 -10.92 -10.45
C ARG A 34 -0.49 -11.47 -9.83
N ASN A 35 0.19 -12.41 -10.52
CA ASN A 35 1.48 -12.89 -10.06
C ASN A 35 2.47 -11.71 -9.92
N PRO A 36 3.01 -11.42 -8.72
CA PRO A 36 3.90 -10.27 -8.49
C PRO A 36 5.25 -10.35 -9.22
N ARG A 37 5.60 -11.54 -9.74
CA ARG A 37 6.82 -11.79 -10.53
C ARG A 37 6.56 -11.92 -12.03
N GLY A 38 5.32 -11.66 -12.48
CA GLY A 38 4.95 -11.81 -13.89
C GLY A 38 3.65 -11.12 -14.23
N ALA A 39 3.40 -10.92 -15.53
CA ALA A 39 2.24 -10.18 -16.02
C ALA A 39 0.92 -10.96 -15.98
N LYS A 40 0.96 -12.28 -15.81
CA LYS A 40 -0.23 -13.12 -15.98
C LYS A 40 -1.19 -12.96 -14.80
N ALA A 41 -2.38 -12.42 -15.07
CA ALA A 41 -3.51 -12.42 -14.16
C ALA A 41 -4.36 -13.68 -14.35
N LYS A 42 -4.94 -14.19 -13.27
CA LYS A 42 -5.98 -15.20 -13.35
C LYS A 42 -7.30 -14.56 -13.77
N GLU A 43 -8.14 -15.32 -14.46
CA GLU A 43 -9.51 -14.92 -14.70
C GLU A 43 -10.25 -14.70 -13.37
N ILE A 44 -11.00 -13.61 -13.27
CA ILE A 44 -11.90 -13.37 -12.14
C ILE A 44 -13.19 -14.11 -12.42
N ILE A 45 -13.61 -14.95 -11.47
CA ILE A 45 -14.84 -15.73 -11.55
C ILE A 45 -15.96 -14.95 -10.84
N PRO A 46 -16.96 -14.39 -11.55
CA PRO A 46 -18.00 -13.56 -10.93
C PRO A 46 -18.71 -14.24 -9.75
N ALA A 47 -19.03 -15.53 -9.86
CA ALA A 47 -19.66 -16.27 -8.78
C ALA A 47 -18.79 -16.42 -7.53
N ASP A 48 -17.46 -16.36 -7.64
CA ASP A 48 -16.56 -16.35 -6.48
C ASP A 48 -16.56 -14.97 -5.81
N VAL A 49 -16.62 -13.90 -6.62
CA VAL A 49 -16.72 -12.51 -6.13
C VAL A 49 -18.06 -12.29 -5.40
N GLU A 50 -19.18 -12.78 -5.91
CA GLU A 50 -20.49 -12.71 -5.24
C GLU A 50 -20.47 -13.40 -3.87
N LYS A 51 -19.87 -14.59 -3.81
CA LYS A 51 -19.70 -15.32 -2.54
C LYS A 51 -18.78 -14.55 -1.57
N TYR A 52 -17.76 -13.88 -2.09
CA TYR A 52 -16.91 -13.00 -1.29
C TYR A 52 -17.71 -11.82 -0.74
N HIS A 53 -18.50 -11.10 -1.57
CA HIS A 53 -19.31 -9.98 -1.09
C HIS A 53 -20.29 -10.40 0.00
N THR A 54 -20.99 -11.51 -0.18
CA THR A 54 -21.89 -12.07 0.85
C THR A 54 -21.14 -12.35 2.16
N LEU A 55 -19.93 -12.93 2.06
CA LEU A 55 -19.08 -13.22 3.22
C LEU A 55 -18.60 -11.93 3.90
N ALA A 56 -18.13 -10.96 3.11
CA ALA A 56 -17.59 -9.70 3.60
C ALA A 56 -18.66 -8.87 4.33
N ASP A 57 -19.84 -8.72 3.72
CA ASP A 57 -20.97 -7.98 4.30
C ASP A 57 -21.42 -8.60 5.63
N SER A 58 -21.48 -9.93 5.69
CA SER A 58 -21.91 -10.64 6.91
C SER A 58 -20.90 -10.59 8.06
N ASN A 59 -19.62 -10.28 7.78
CA ASN A 59 -18.53 -10.33 8.75
C ASN A 59 -17.75 -9.00 8.89
N GLY A 60 -18.20 -7.94 8.23
CA GLY A 60 -17.58 -6.61 8.35
C GLY A 60 -16.19 -6.50 7.71
N ILE A 61 -15.86 -7.33 6.70
CA ILE A 61 -14.63 -7.16 5.92
C ILE A 61 -14.85 -5.99 4.96
N SER A 62 -13.95 -5.01 4.98
CA SER A 62 -14.04 -3.83 4.14
C SER A 62 -12.67 -3.23 3.85
N ARG A 63 -12.63 -2.24 2.94
CA ARG A 63 -11.44 -1.47 2.59
C ARG A 63 -10.28 -2.35 2.14
N LEU A 64 -10.50 -3.17 1.09
CA LEU A 64 -9.42 -3.98 0.53
C LEU A 64 -8.35 -3.11 -0.10
N LEU A 65 -7.12 -3.60 -0.07
CA LEU A 65 -5.99 -3.01 -0.75
C LEU A 65 -5.45 -4.00 -1.78
N ALA A 66 -5.57 -3.69 -3.05
CA ALA A 66 -4.82 -4.42 -4.06
C ALA A 66 -3.42 -3.81 -4.18
N HIS A 67 -2.42 -4.63 -4.40
CA HIS A 67 -1.06 -4.18 -4.63
C HIS A 67 -0.60 -4.52 -6.05
N ALA A 68 0.00 -3.55 -6.74
CA ALA A 68 0.63 -3.76 -8.03
C ALA A 68 1.80 -4.75 -7.91
N PRO A 69 2.12 -5.51 -8.96
CA PRO A 69 3.38 -6.24 -8.99
C PRO A 69 4.58 -5.32 -8.74
N TYR A 70 5.43 -5.66 -7.78
CA TYR A 70 6.61 -4.84 -7.43
C TYR A 70 7.68 -4.79 -8.52
N THR A 71 7.51 -5.55 -9.60
CA THR A 71 8.37 -5.51 -10.80
C THR A 71 8.00 -4.40 -11.77
N LEU A 72 6.87 -3.70 -11.58
CA LEU A 72 6.47 -2.59 -12.42
C LEU A 72 7.33 -1.36 -12.13
N ASN A 73 7.71 -0.65 -13.19
CA ASN A 73 8.46 0.59 -13.07
C ASN A 73 8.00 1.61 -14.12
N ALA A 74 7.08 2.49 -13.72
CA ALA A 74 6.56 3.57 -14.56
C ALA A 74 7.62 4.63 -14.87
N ALA A 75 8.67 4.75 -14.05
CA ALA A 75 9.78 5.69 -14.23
C ALA A 75 11.00 5.08 -14.96
N ALA A 76 10.88 3.86 -15.50
CA ALA A 76 11.98 3.18 -16.15
C ALA A 76 12.54 3.99 -17.34
N LYS A 77 13.86 3.89 -17.58
CA LYS A 77 14.51 4.48 -18.74
C LYS A 77 14.04 3.83 -20.05
N ASP A 78 13.82 2.52 -20.04
CA ASP A 78 13.32 1.76 -21.18
C ASP A 78 11.81 2.01 -21.41
N PRO A 79 11.43 2.53 -22.60
CA PRO A 79 10.01 2.76 -22.92
C PRO A 79 9.15 1.50 -22.88
N SER A 80 9.72 0.33 -23.19
CA SER A 80 8.96 -0.93 -23.20
C SER A 80 8.56 -1.36 -21.79
N LEU A 81 9.39 -1.09 -20.77
CA LEU A 81 9.06 -1.34 -19.37
C LEU A 81 7.99 -0.38 -18.86
N ARG A 82 8.01 0.89 -19.30
CA ARG A 82 6.95 1.86 -18.97
C ARG A 82 5.60 1.47 -19.57
N GLU A 83 5.60 1.09 -20.86
CA GLU A 83 4.39 0.63 -21.54
C GLU A 83 3.83 -0.65 -20.90
N PHE A 84 4.71 -1.56 -20.50
CA PHE A 84 4.32 -2.75 -19.75
C PHE A 84 3.69 -2.38 -18.39
N ALA A 85 4.28 -1.45 -17.64
CA ALA A 85 3.72 -0.98 -16.38
C ALA A 85 2.35 -0.32 -16.59
N LYS A 86 2.22 0.58 -17.57
CA LYS A 86 0.96 1.25 -17.93
C LYS A 86 -0.14 0.25 -18.26
N ASN A 87 0.11 -0.67 -19.19
CA ASN A 87 -0.89 -1.65 -19.61
C ASN A 87 -1.30 -2.60 -18.47
N THR A 88 -0.34 -2.98 -17.63
CA THR A 88 -0.60 -3.83 -16.48
C THR A 88 -1.47 -3.14 -15.45
N MET A 89 -1.16 -1.89 -15.10
CA MET A 89 -1.94 -1.12 -14.12
C MET A 89 -3.34 -0.78 -14.67
N ALA A 90 -3.46 -0.44 -15.95
CA ALA A 90 -4.77 -0.20 -16.59
C ALA A 90 -5.68 -1.44 -16.50
N ASP A 91 -5.15 -2.64 -16.80
CA ASP A 91 -5.89 -3.89 -16.64
C ASP A 91 -6.24 -4.17 -15.17
N ASP A 92 -5.33 -3.90 -14.24
CA ASP A 92 -5.58 -4.06 -12.81
C ASP A 92 -6.70 -3.14 -12.31
N LEU A 93 -6.77 -1.89 -12.78
CA LEU A 93 -7.86 -0.97 -12.41
C LEU A 93 -9.22 -1.48 -12.91
N VAL A 94 -9.29 -2.03 -14.12
CA VAL A 94 -10.53 -2.69 -14.61
C VAL A 94 -10.89 -3.89 -13.72
N ARG A 95 -9.92 -4.66 -13.28
CA ARG A 95 -10.13 -5.81 -12.38
C ARG A 95 -10.58 -5.39 -10.99
N MET A 96 -10.16 -4.23 -10.51
CA MET A 96 -10.59 -3.70 -9.21
C MET A 96 -12.08 -3.33 -9.16
N GLU A 97 -12.70 -3.05 -10.29
CA GLU A 97 -14.13 -2.77 -10.34
C GLU A 97 -15.04 -3.98 -10.05
N PHE A 98 -14.47 -5.19 -9.91
CA PHE A 98 -15.16 -6.35 -9.32
C PHE A 98 -15.33 -6.23 -7.78
N THR A 99 -14.49 -5.41 -7.14
CA THR A 99 -14.60 -5.05 -5.72
C THR A 99 -14.58 -3.52 -5.61
N PRO A 100 -15.68 -2.85 -5.98
CA PRO A 100 -15.72 -1.40 -6.13
C PRO A 100 -15.47 -0.65 -4.81
N GLY A 101 -14.96 0.59 -4.91
CA GLY A 101 -14.74 1.46 -3.76
C GLY A 101 -13.51 1.11 -2.90
N ASN A 102 -12.66 0.21 -3.37
CA ASN A 102 -11.41 -0.18 -2.71
C ASN A 102 -10.18 0.57 -3.28
N CYS A 103 -9.00 0.30 -2.75
CA CYS A 103 -7.77 0.97 -3.13
C CYS A 103 -6.83 0.04 -3.91
N TYR A 104 -6.03 0.65 -4.79
CA TYR A 104 -4.97 -0.02 -5.54
C TYR A 104 -3.64 0.69 -5.29
N ASN A 105 -2.72 0.05 -4.61
CA ASN A 105 -1.42 0.58 -4.22
C ASN A 105 -0.33 0.18 -5.20
N PHE A 106 0.63 1.06 -5.45
CA PHE A 106 1.82 0.74 -6.23
C PHE A 106 3.05 1.52 -5.77
N HIS A 107 4.22 0.91 -5.95
CA HIS A 107 5.50 1.61 -5.83
C HIS A 107 5.65 2.58 -7.01
N PRO A 108 5.90 3.87 -6.79
CA PRO A 108 6.04 4.84 -7.90
C PRO A 108 7.08 4.43 -8.94
N GLY A 109 8.14 3.75 -8.49
CA GLY A 109 9.17 3.20 -9.37
C GLY A 109 10.55 3.82 -9.15
N SER A 110 11.43 3.61 -10.11
CA SER A 110 12.83 4.05 -10.03
C SER A 110 13.25 4.73 -11.32
N HIS A 111 13.83 5.93 -11.22
CA HIS A 111 14.22 6.75 -12.37
C HIS A 111 15.50 6.29 -13.10
N VAL A 112 16.20 5.29 -12.56
CA VAL A 112 17.37 4.63 -13.20
C VAL A 112 18.36 5.62 -13.78
N GLY A 113 18.77 6.62 -12.99
CA GLY A 113 19.78 7.62 -13.36
C GLY A 113 19.29 8.77 -14.26
N GLN A 114 17.98 8.83 -14.61
CA GLN A 114 17.40 9.93 -15.41
C GLN A 114 17.16 11.22 -14.60
N GLY A 115 17.15 11.12 -13.25
CA GLY A 115 16.78 12.18 -12.35
C GLY A 115 15.34 12.04 -11.82
N ALA A 116 15.13 12.48 -10.59
CA ALA A 116 13.83 12.34 -9.91
C ALA A 116 12.70 13.08 -10.64
N ASP A 117 12.96 14.30 -11.14
CA ASP A 117 11.95 15.09 -11.87
C ASP A 117 11.46 14.39 -13.15
N VAL A 118 12.36 13.75 -13.91
CA VAL A 118 12.00 12.92 -15.07
C VAL A 118 11.15 11.72 -14.63
N GLY A 119 11.54 11.05 -13.55
CA GLY A 119 10.77 9.94 -12.99
C GLY A 119 9.37 10.36 -12.55
N ILE A 120 9.24 11.47 -11.86
CA ILE A 120 7.97 12.08 -11.42
C ILE A 120 7.08 12.37 -12.63
N GLN A 121 7.64 13.00 -13.68
CA GLN A 121 6.88 13.28 -14.90
C GLN A 121 6.36 12.01 -15.57
N LEU A 122 7.20 10.99 -15.74
CA LEU A 122 6.81 9.73 -16.37
C LEU A 122 5.72 8.99 -15.59
N ILE A 123 5.77 9.02 -14.25
CA ILE A 123 4.74 8.43 -13.39
C ILE A 123 3.42 9.19 -13.55
N SER A 124 3.47 10.52 -13.52
CA SER A 124 2.28 11.37 -13.65
C SER A 124 1.63 11.22 -15.02
N ASP A 125 2.42 11.17 -16.10
CA ASP A 125 1.93 10.92 -17.46
C ASP A 125 1.21 9.57 -17.56
N MET A 126 1.82 8.50 -17.00
CA MET A 126 1.18 7.19 -16.96
C MET A 126 -0.15 7.23 -16.21
N LEU A 127 -0.20 7.90 -15.05
CA LEU A 127 -1.44 8.03 -14.26
C LEU A 127 -2.52 8.79 -15.04
N ASN A 128 -2.15 9.88 -15.73
CA ASN A 128 -3.07 10.64 -16.58
C ASN A 128 -3.62 9.82 -17.77
N ASP A 129 -2.82 8.87 -18.27
CA ASP A 129 -3.24 7.97 -19.35
C ASP A 129 -4.24 6.89 -18.89
N ILE A 130 -4.11 6.39 -17.65
CA ILE A 130 -4.88 5.21 -17.20
C ILE A 130 -6.03 5.51 -16.26
N LEU A 131 -6.03 6.66 -15.57
CA LEU A 131 -7.10 7.03 -14.67
C LEU A 131 -8.35 7.45 -15.44
N THR A 132 -9.51 7.06 -14.92
CA THR A 132 -10.78 7.45 -15.50
C THR A 132 -11.70 8.10 -14.47
N PRO A 133 -12.55 9.06 -14.86
CA PRO A 133 -13.46 9.72 -13.92
C PRO A 133 -14.52 8.76 -13.33
N HIS A 134 -14.80 7.65 -14.02
CA HIS A 134 -15.84 6.70 -13.62
C HIS A 134 -15.36 5.57 -12.73
N GLN A 135 -14.03 5.36 -12.60
CA GLN A 135 -13.51 4.33 -11.71
C GLN A 135 -13.89 4.60 -10.26
N THR A 136 -14.21 3.54 -9.52
CA THR A 136 -14.49 3.61 -8.09
C THR A 136 -13.23 3.41 -7.26
N THR A 137 -12.19 2.84 -7.87
CA THR A 137 -10.91 2.53 -7.23
C THR A 137 -10.06 3.79 -7.04
N THR A 138 -9.57 4.01 -5.83
CA THR A 138 -8.56 5.03 -5.54
C THR A 138 -7.16 4.42 -5.71
N VAL A 139 -6.31 5.06 -6.53
CA VAL A 139 -4.92 4.63 -6.72
C VAL A 139 -4.04 5.27 -5.66
N LEU A 140 -3.20 4.48 -5.00
CA LEU A 140 -2.34 4.95 -3.93
C LEU A 140 -0.87 4.92 -4.37
N LEU A 141 -0.20 6.06 -4.20
CA LEU A 141 1.26 6.15 -4.24
C LEU A 141 1.79 5.66 -2.89
N GLU A 142 2.68 4.69 -2.91
CA GLU A 142 3.35 4.26 -1.69
C GLU A 142 4.53 5.15 -1.34
N THR A 143 4.71 5.44 -0.05
CA THR A 143 5.94 6.07 0.44
C THR A 143 7.10 5.10 0.31
N MET A 144 8.25 5.56 -0.19
CA MET A 144 9.40 4.69 -0.51
C MET A 144 10.59 4.96 0.42
N ALA A 145 11.42 3.92 0.63
CA ALA A 145 12.62 4.00 1.47
C ALA A 145 13.76 4.84 0.86
N GLY A 146 13.69 5.18 -0.42
CA GLY A 146 14.75 5.91 -1.13
C GLY A 146 15.93 5.02 -1.51
N LYS A 147 15.69 3.72 -1.68
CA LYS A 147 16.73 2.78 -2.11
C LYS A 147 17.14 3.05 -3.55
N GLY A 148 18.43 3.30 -3.75
CA GLY A 148 18.99 3.57 -5.06
C GLY A 148 18.40 4.82 -5.72
N THR A 149 17.59 4.65 -6.76
CA THR A 149 16.98 5.73 -7.54
C THR A 149 15.44 5.70 -7.48
N GLU A 150 14.87 5.18 -6.39
CA GLU A 150 13.43 5.18 -6.14
C GLU A 150 12.87 6.60 -6.14
N VAL A 151 11.67 6.76 -6.68
CA VAL A 151 10.83 7.96 -6.64
C VAL A 151 9.78 7.79 -5.56
N GLY A 152 9.44 8.88 -4.86
CA GLY A 152 8.52 8.84 -3.72
C GLY A 152 9.22 8.61 -2.37
N ARG A 153 10.53 8.84 -2.32
CA ARG A 153 11.38 8.70 -1.13
C ARG A 153 11.14 9.76 -0.04
N ASN A 154 10.39 10.80 -0.36
CA ASN A 154 9.96 11.84 0.57
C ASN A 154 8.57 12.35 0.17
N PHE A 155 7.94 13.10 1.05
CA PHE A 155 6.58 13.60 0.84
C PHE A 155 6.50 14.63 -0.29
N GLN A 156 7.55 15.39 -0.59
CA GLN A 156 7.63 16.33 -1.69
C GLN A 156 7.52 15.64 -3.05
N GLU A 157 8.28 14.56 -3.27
CA GLU A 157 8.23 13.82 -4.53
C GLU A 157 6.84 13.23 -4.78
N LEU A 158 6.17 12.70 -3.73
CA LEU A 158 4.78 12.24 -3.83
C LEU A 158 3.82 13.37 -4.14
N LYS A 159 3.99 14.52 -3.49
CA LYS A 159 3.19 15.72 -3.75
C LYS A 159 3.33 16.20 -5.19
N GLU A 160 4.56 16.22 -5.71
CA GLU A 160 4.83 16.62 -7.09
C GLU A 160 4.17 15.68 -8.11
N ILE A 161 4.14 14.36 -7.85
CA ILE A 161 3.39 13.41 -8.69
C ILE A 161 1.89 13.77 -8.66
N ILE A 162 1.32 13.94 -7.45
CA ILE A 162 -0.10 14.25 -7.27
C ILE A 162 -0.48 15.55 -7.99
N ASP A 163 0.36 16.58 -7.90
CA ASP A 163 0.08 17.89 -8.51
C ASP A 163 0.07 17.87 -10.05
N ARG A 164 0.77 16.90 -10.67
CA ARG A 164 0.80 16.72 -12.13
C ARG A 164 -0.30 15.77 -12.64
N VAL A 165 -1.07 15.14 -11.73
CA VAL A 165 -2.20 14.28 -12.10
C VAL A 165 -3.48 15.12 -12.27
N GLU A 166 -4.19 14.93 -13.40
CA GLU A 166 -5.42 15.66 -13.71
C GLU A 166 -6.59 15.23 -12.80
N LEU A 167 -6.77 13.91 -12.61
CA LEU A 167 -7.82 13.33 -11.77
C LEU A 167 -7.32 13.11 -10.33
N GLN A 168 -6.98 14.20 -9.65
CA GLN A 168 -6.41 14.17 -8.31
C GLN A 168 -7.33 13.54 -7.26
N ASP A 169 -8.64 13.55 -7.45
CA ASP A 169 -9.61 12.88 -6.59
C ASP A 169 -9.50 11.34 -6.62
N LYS A 170 -8.86 10.80 -7.65
CA LYS A 170 -8.59 9.37 -7.81
C LYS A 170 -7.25 8.93 -7.21
N ILE A 171 -6.45 9.86 -6.67
CA ILE A 171 -5.12 9.58 -6.12
C ILE A 171 -5.10 9.79 -4.61
N GLY A 172 -4.54 8.83 -3.90
CA GLY A 172 -4.20 8.91 -2.48
C GLY A 172 -2.77 8.43 -2.22
N VAL A 173 -2.48 8.21 -0.95
CA VAL A 173 -1.17 7.73 -0.48
C VAL A 173 -1.38 6.52 0.43
N CYS A 174 -0.51 5.53 0.30
CA CYS A 174 -0.26 4.48 1.28
C CYS A 174 1.05 4.80 1.99
N MET A 175 1.01 4.92 3.32
CA MET A 175 2.20 5.16 4.12
C MET A 175 2.72 3.84 4.66
N ASP A 176 3.95 3.45 4.30
CA ASP A 176 4.63 2.30 4.88
C ASP A 176 5.55 2.76 6.02
N THR A 177 5.36 2.22 7.22
CA THR A 177 6.14 2.60 8.40
C THR A 177 7.61 2.20 8.31
N CYS A 178 7.92 1.07 7.67
CA CYS A 178 9.30 0.66 7.39
C CYS A 178 9.95 1.58 6.37
N HIS A 179 9.24 1.91 5.28
CA HIS A 179 9.78 2.75 4.22
C HIS A 179 10.08 4.17 4.70
N ILE A 180 9.15 4.82 5.40
CA ILE A 180 9.42 6.18 5.91
C ILE A 180 10.53 6.18 6.97
N TRP A 181 10.60 5.15 7.85
CA TRP A 181 11.71 4.99 8.78
C TRP A 181 13.06 4.84 8.06
N ASP A 182 13.13 3.93 7.10
CA ASP A 182 14.32 3.74 6.27
C ASP A 182 14.63 4.99 5.41
N GLY A 183 13.61 5.78 5.06
CA GLY A 183 13.71 7.07 4.37
C GLY A 183 14.19 8.23 5.25
N GLY A 184 14.27 8.05 6.58
CA GLY A 184 14.79 9.03 7.52
C GLY A 184 13.73 9.77 8.36
N TYR A 185 12.45 9.39 8.27
CA TYR A 185 11.39 9.93 9.13
C TYR A 185 11.33 9.19 10.47
N ASP A 186 11.72 9.88 11.55
CA ASP A 186 11.78 9.28 12.89
C ASP A 186 10.39 9.15 13.54
N ILE A 187 9.66 8.11 13.19
CA ILE A 187 8.35 7.79 13.77
C ILE A 187 8.44 7.20 15.19
N VAL A 188 9.66 6.91 15.67
CA VAL A 188 9.89 6.40 17.02
C VAL A 188 9.89 7.54 18.03
N ASN A 189 10.56 8.65 17.75
CA ASN A 189 10.69 9.76 18.68
C ASN A 189 9.85 10.98 18.30
N HIS A 190 9.46 11.12 17.01
CA HIS A 190 8.89 12.32 16.41
C HIS A 190 7.66 12.04 15.55
N LEU A 191 6.79 11.08 15.96
CA LEU A 191 5.62 10.69 15.18
C LEU A 191 4.70 11.87 14.84
N ASP A 192 4.40 12.72 15.83
CA ASP A 192 3.49 13.87 15.64
C ASP A 192 4.05 14.88 14.61
N GLU A 193 5.37 15.10 14.64
CA GLU A 193 6.05 15.97 13.68
C GLU A 193 6.03 15.39 12.26
N VAL A 194 6.27 14.09 12.12
CA VAL A 194 6.20 13.39 10.83
C VAL A 194 4.78 13.46 10.25
N ILE A 195 3.76 13.23 11.07
CA ILE A 195 2.36 13.32 10.62
C ILE A 195 1.97 14.77 10.27
N THR A 196 2.47 15.74 11.03
CA THR A 196 2.26 17.16 10.73
C THR A 196 2.96 17.57 9.43
N GLU A 197 4.16 17.09 9.17
CA GLU A 197 4.88 17.31 7.91
C GLU A 197 4.10 16.72 6.72
N PHE A 198 3.60 15.48 6.86
CA PHE A 198 2.76 14.85 5.85
C PHE A 198 1.50 15.68 5.56
N ASP A 199 0.81 16.15 6.60
CA ASP A 199 -0.40 16.97 6.45
C ASP A 199 -0.11 18.29 5.75
N ASN A 200 0.97 18.99 6.11
CA ASN A 200 1.36 20.24 5.50
C ASN A 200 1.74 20.12 4.02
N ILE A 201 2.34 19.01 3.62
CA ILE A 201 2.85 18.81 2.25
C ILE A 201 1.78 18.18 1.36
N ILE A 202 1.16 17.08 1.80
CA ILE A 202 0.25 16.26 0.98
C ILE A 202 -1.21 16.47 1.41
N GLY A 203 -1.45 16.56 2.71
CA GLY A 203 -2.77 16.58 3.34
C GLY A 203 -3.23 15.19 3.81
N LEU A 204 -3.63 15.10 5.08
CA LEU A 204 -4.11 13.85 5.70
C LEU A 204 -5.33 13.23 5.00
N HIS A 205 -6.14 14.04 4.32
CA HIS A 205 -7.29 13.56 3.55
C HIS A 205 -6.89 12.60 2.41
N ARG A 206 -5.64 12.65 1.94
CA ARG A 206 -5.09 11.78 0.90
C ARG A 206 -4.49 10.49 1.46
N LEU A 207 -4.22 10.40 2.75
CA LEU A 207 -3.75 9.17 3.38
C LEU A 207 -4.92 8.18 3.50
N LYS A 208 -4.85 7.07 2.79
CA LYS A 208 -5.96 6.10 2.67
C LYS A 208 -5.65 4.75 3.29
N ALA A 209 -4.38 4.40 3.42
CA ALA A 209 -3.92 3.11 3.89
C ALA A 209 -2.56 3.25 4.60
N ILE A 210 -2.29 2.32 5.50
CA ILE A 210 -0.99 2.22 6.16
C ILE A 210 -0.50 0.77 6.03
N HIS A 211 0.69 0.59 5.46
CA HIS A 211 1.47 -0.62 5.66
C HIS A 211 2.15 -0.52 7.02
N LEU A 212 1.76 -1.40 7.93
CA LEU A 212 2.28 -1.40 9.29
C LEU A 212 3.35 -2.48 9.42
N ASN A 213 4.59 -2.09 9.22
CA ASN A 213 5.75 -2.96 9.22
C ASN A 213 6.83 -2.44 10.16
N ASP A 214 7.53 -3.32 10.85
CA ASP A 214 8.77 -2.97 11.55
C ASP A 214 9.95 -3.02 10.56
N SER A 215 11.08 -2.42 10.88
CA SER A 215 12.25 -2.41 10.01
C SER A 215 13.43 -3.17 10.61
N MET A 216 14.10 -3.98 9.79
CA MET A 216 15.36 -4.64 10.15
C MET A 216 16.54 -3.65 10.22
N ASN A 217 16.35 -2.39 9.83
CA ASN A 217 17.42 -1.42 9.66
C ASN A 217 17.27 -0.23 10.60
N PRO A 218 18.38 0.46 10.94
CA PRO A 218 18.32 1.73 11.66
C PRO A 218 17.71 2.84 10.78
N LEU A 219 17.29 3.93 11.43
CA LEU A 219 16.76 5.13 10.79
C LEU A 219 17.64 5.61 9.64
N GLY A 220 17.01 5.90 8.49
CA GLY A 220 17.69 6.47 7.32
C GLY A 220 18.62 5.50 6.57
N ALA A 221 18.38 4.20 6.71
CA ALA A 221 19.25 3.18 6.08
C ALA A 221 19.03 3.01 4.57
N HIS A 222 17.89 3.44 4.02
CA HIS A 222 17.52 3.30 2.60
C HIS A 222 17.59 1.85 2.10
N LYS A 223 17.01 0.89 2.85
CA LYS A 223 17.16 -0.55 2.57
C LYS A 223 15.87 -1.25 2.19
N ASP A 224 14.74 -0.91 2.82
CA ASP A 224 13.48 -1.60 2.67
C ASP A 224 13.61 -3.10 3.01
N ARG A 225 13.56 -3.41 4.29
CA ARG A 225 13.57 -4.77 4.83
C ARG A 225 12.65 -4.84 6.04
N HIS A 226 11.48 -5.44 5.84
CA HIS A 226 10.49 -5.60 6.90
C HIS A 226 10.97 -6.61 7.95
N ALA A 227 10.80 -6.24 9.21
CA ALA A 227 10.89 -7.13 10.36
C ALA A 227 9.47 -7.47 10.86
N LYS A 228 9.35 -8.49 11.67
CA LYS A 228 8.11 -8.78 12.40
C LYS A 228 7.83 -7.69 13.41
N ILE A 229 6.55 -7.49 13.73
CA ILE A 229 6.11 -6.46 14.68
C ILE A 229 6.82 -6.60 16.01
N GLY A 230 7.56 -5.56 16.39
CA GLY A 230 8.33 -5.48 17.63
C GLY A 230 9.68 -6.20 17.62
N GLU A 231 10.09 -6.79 16.49
CA GLU A 231 11.39 -7.48 16.35
C GLU A 231 12.42 -6.63 15.57
N GLY A 232 12.07 -5.41 15.16
CA GLY A 232 12.92 -4.51 14.40
C GLY A 232 13.37 -3.27 15.17
N HIS A 233 13.84 -2.28 14.41
CA HIS A 233 14.38 -1.02 14.96
C HIS A 233 13.31 0.03 15.28
N ILE A 234 12.09 -0.10 14.73
CA ILE A 234 10.95 0.75 15.07
C ILE A 234 10.38 0.30 16.43
N GLY A 235 10.18 -0.99 16.59
CA GLY A 235 9.75 -1.60 17.84
C GLY A 235 8.24 -1.48 18.10
N LEU A 236 7.74 -2.36 18.97
CA LEU A 236 6.31 -2.49 19.27
C LEU A 236 5.70 -1.19 19.80
N ASP A 237 6.36 -0.51 20.74
CA ASP A 237 5.81 0.69 21.39
C ASP A 237 5.55 1.82 20.38
N ALA A 238 6.43 1.99 19.39
CA ALA A 238 6.24 2.99 18.34
C ALA A 238 5.09 2.60 17.40
N LEU A 239 5.02 1.35 16.97
CA LEU A 239 3.93 0.85 16.12
C LEU A 239 2.57 0.90 16.84
N VAL A 240 2.54 0.67 18.16
CA VAL A 240 1.35 0.87 19.00
C VAL A 240 0.94 2.34 19.03
N ARG A 241 1.90 3.29 19.09
CA ARG A 241 1.56 4.72 18.95
C ARG A 241 0.96 5.04 17.58
N VAL A 242 1.49 4.45 16.51
CA VAL A 242 0.96 4.63 15.14
C VAL A 242 -0.50 4.20 15.06
N ILE A 243 -0.87 2.99 15.50
CA ILE A 243 -2.26 2.51 15.42
C ILE A 243 -3.24 3.27 16.33
N ASN A 244 -2.74 3.93 17.37
CA ASN A 244 -3.56 4.73 18.30
C ASN A 244 -3.52 6.24 18.01
N HIS A 245 -2.68 6.70 17.08
CA HIS A 245 -2.57 8.12 16.76
C HIS A 245 -3.90 8.67 16.26
N PRO A 246 -4.40 9.81 16.77
CA PRO A 246 -5.74 10.34 16.44
C PRO A 246 -5.99 10.51 14.94
N ALA A 247 -4.98 10.92 14.17
CA ALA A 247 -5.09 11.10 12.72
C ALA A 247 -5.04 9.79 11.93
N LEU A 248 -4.52 8.70 12.51
CA LEU A 248 -4.25 7.45 11.79
C LEU A 248 -5.19 6.30 12.17
N ARG A 249 -5.66 6.26 13.41
CA ARG A 249 -6.39 5.13 14.01
C ARG A 249 -7.64 4.67 13.27
N ASN A 250 -8.22 5.50 12.43
CA ASN A 250 -9.40 5.17 11.63
C ASN A 250 -9.06 4.70 10.20
N LEU A 251 -7.77 4.62 9.87
CA LEU A 251 -7.30 4.09 8.60
C LEU A 251 -7.16 2.56 8.67
N PRO A 252 -7.23 1.86 7.53
CA PRO A 252 -6.90 0.44 7.47
C PRO A 252 -5.38 0.23 7.54
N PHE A 253 -4.97 -0.77 8.31
CA PHE A 253 -3.59 -1.20 8.48
C PHE A 253 -3.38 -2.57 7.83
N TYR A 254 -2.30 -2.73 7.07
CA TYR A 254 -1.95 -3.97 6.38
C TYR A 254 -0.54 -4.39 6.76
N LEU A 255 -0.39 -5.64 7.16
CA LEU A 255 0.89 -6.24 7.52
C LEU A 255 1.52 -6.92 6.30
N GLU A 256 2.78 -6.60 6.06
CA GLU A 256 3.62 -7.25 5.06
C GLU A 256 4.88 -7.86 5.69
N THR A 257 4.81 -8.08 6.98
CA THR A 257 5.89 -8.69 7.77
C THR A 257 6.22 -10.09 7.26
N PRO A 258 7.46 -10.59 7.45
CA PRO A 258 7.88 -11.91 6.96
C PRO A 258 7.25 -13.05 7.77
N ASN A 259 5.95 -13.23 7.61
CA ASN A 259 5.14 -14.22 8.31
C ASN A 259 4.37 -15.12 7.34
N GLU A 260 4.03 -16.31 7.85
CA GLU A 260 2.94 -17.13 7.35
C GLU A 260 1.64 -16.77 8.10
N LEU A 261 0.51 -17.37 7.70
CA LEU A 261 -0.83 -17.00 8.22
C LEU A 261 -0.92 -17.05 9.76
N ASP A 262 -0.32 -18.07 10.39
CA ASP A 262 -0.29 -18.20 11.86
C ASP A 262 0.53 -17.09 12.55
N GLY A 263 1.57 -16.57 11.88
CA GLY A 263 2.36 -15.46 12.35
C GLY A 263 1.57 -14.16 12.28
N TYR A 264 0.87 -13.92 11.18
CA TYR A 264 -0.05 -12.78 11.05
C TYR A 264 -1.17 -12.80 12.09
N ALA A 265 -1.73 -13.98 12.38
CA ALA A 265 -2.74 -14.12 13.44
C ALA A 265 -2.23 -13.62 14.81
N LYS A 266 -0.97 -13.94 15.14
CA LYS A 266 -0.34 -13.50 16.39
C LYS A 266 -0.10 -11.99 16.41
N GLU A 267 0.40 -11.42 15.31
CA GLU A 267 0.64 -9.97 15.21
C GLU A 267 -0.68 -9.18 15.25
N ILE A 268 -1.72 -9.64 14.56
CA ILE A 268 -3.05 -9.02 14.60
C ILE A 268 -3.63 -9.06 16.02
N ALA A 269 -3.54 -10.19 16.71
CA ALA A 269 -3.99 -10.31 18.10
C ALA A 269 -3.22 -9.37 19.03
N LEU A 270 -1.90 -9.32 18.92
CA LEU A 270 -1.02 -8.42 19.67
C LEU A 270 -1.40 -6.94 19.47
N LEU A 271 -1.59 -6.52 18.22
CA LEU A 271 -1.94 -5.13 17.90
C LEU A 271 -3.36 -4.77 18.38
N LYS A 272 -4.32 -5.69 18.27
CA LYS A 272 -5.67 -5.49 18.81
C LYS A 272 -5.69 -5.36 20.33
N GLU A 273 -4.86 -6.10 21.04
CA GLU A 273 -4.73 -5.99 22.50
C GLU A 273 -4.25 -4.60 22.94
N HIS A 274 -3.40 -3.97 22.12
CA HIS A 274 -2.84 -2.65 22.40
C HIS A 274 -3.63 -1.48 21.80
N TYR A 275 -4.70 -1.75 21.02
CA TYR A 275 -5.54 -0.71 20.44
C TYR A 275 -6.54 -0.17 21.46
N LYS A 276 -6.59 1.18 21.60
CA LYS A 276 -7.39 1.89 22.61
C LYS A 276 -8.66 2.51 22.04
#